data_2fb1cb8223babd14387749dc69c8c9f1
#
_entry.id   2fb1cb8223babd14387749dc69c8c9f1
#
_cell.length_a   1.000
_cell.length_b   1.000
_cell.length_c   1.000
_cell.angle_alpha   90.00
_cell.angle_beta   90.00
_cell.angle_gamma   90.00
#
_symmetry.space_group_name_H-M   'P 1'
#
loop_
_entity.id
_entity.type
_entity.pdbx_description
1 polymer ?
#
loop_
_entity_poly.entity_id
_entity_poly.type
_entity_poly.pdbx_seq_one_letter_code
_entity_poly.pdbx_strand_id
1 'polypeptide(L)'
;MAKVNRKLATILAADCVDFSRYMETQEELTLANLTACRDIIDPIVEEHGGRIFHTAGDSVIADFGSPVECVHAAMKFQEALFSRNEAIEQGPKLEWRVGIHVDDVIIEGDNIYGSGVNIAARLEAQCEPGKVLLSRIVQEQVQKRVNFAVTPAGTRALKNISDEFEVFYITKDIQESVTGVEVQPANVTETADNNLEVVSKKPRLAVLPFTNDGRDEDSGYLADGIVEDLITEFSRIREFEIV
;
A
#
# COMPACT_ATOMS: atom_id res chain seq x y z
N MET A 1 -4.34 39.26 7.83
CA MET A 1 -3.85 38.11 7.03
C MET A 1 -4.98 37.10 6.96
N ALA A 2 -5.35 36.62 5.77
CA ALA A 2 -6.34 35.56 5.62
C ALA A 2 -5.79 34.29 6.31
N LYS A 3 -6.63 33.61 7.08
CA LYS A 3 -6.28 32.35 7.76
C LYS A 3 -6.12 31.30 6.68
N VAL A 4 -4.90 30.77 6.48
CA VAL A 4 -4.64 29.67 5.55
C VAL A 4 -5.32 28.40 6.10
N ASN A 5 -6.19 27.81 5.31
CA ASN A 5 -6.87 26.55 5.68
C ASN A 5 -5.95 25.37 5.36
N ARG A 6 -5.55 24.60 6.39
CA ARG A 6 -4.68 23.43 6.25
C ARG A 6 -5.39 22.17 6.74
N LYS A 7 -5.10 21.05 6.11
CA LYS A 7 -5.50 19.72 6.57
C LYS A 7 -4.41 18.68 6.28
N LEU A 8 -4.32 17.67 7.12
CA LEU A 8 -3.62 16.44 6.78
C LEU A 8 -4.45 15.67 5.75
N ALA A 9 -3.87 15.32 4.61
CA ALA A 9 -4.56 14.60 3.56
C ALA A 9 -3.66 13.52 2.95
N THR A 10 -4.27 12.44 2.50
CA THR A 10 -3.62 11.45 1.66
C THR A 10 -3.84 11.85 0.21
N ILE A 11 -2.76 12.07 -0.52
CA ILE A 11 -2.78 12.46 -1.91
C ILE A 11 -2.47 11.24 -2.77
N LEU A 12 -3.34 10.99 -3.72
CA LEU A 12 -3.16 10.04 -4.81
C LEU A 12 -2.89 10.82 -6.08
N ALA A 13 -1.78 10.52 -6.75
CA ALA A 13 -1.50 10.95 -8.12
C ALA A 13 -1.49 9.72 -9.02
N ALA A 14 -2.20 9.78 -10.13
CA ALA A 14 -2.23 8.72 -11.14
C ALA A 14 -2.07 9.33 -12.53
N ASP A 15 -1.37 8.63 -13.41
CA ASP A 15 -1.06 9.06 -14.77
C ASP A 15 -0.95 7.87 -15.71
N CYS A 16 -1.34 8.07 -16.97
CA CYS A 16 -1.32 7.03 -17.98
C CYS A 16 0.04 6.94 -18.67
N VAL A 17 0.57 5.73 -18.75
CA VAL A 17 1.87 5.48 -19.40
C VAL A 17 1.75 5.67 -20.92
N ASP A 18 2.73 6.37 -21.51
CA ASP A 18 2.85 6.59 -22.95
C ASP A 18 1.62 7.26 -23.61
N PHE A 19 0.78 7.97 -22.85
CA PHE A 19 -0.45 8.59 -23.35
C PHE A 19 -0.21 9.49 -24.57
N SER A 20 0.80 10.40 -24.49
CA SER A 20 1.13 11.30 -25.59
C SER A 20 1.49 10.54 -26.88
N ARG A 21 2.20 9.41 -26.76
CA ARG A 21 2.56 8.56 -27.90
C ARG A 21 1.32 7.91 -28.53
N TYR A 22 0.36 7.46 -27.72
CA TYR A 22 -0.89 6.93 -28.23
C TYR A 22 -1.75 8.00 -28.88
N MET A 23 -1.77 9.22 -28.34
CA MET A 23 -2.45 10.38 -28.94
C MET A 23 -1.89 10.73 -30.33
N GLU A 24 -0.59 10.65 -30.52
CA GLU A 24 0.03 10.90 -31.82
C GLU A 24 -0.35 9.87 -32.89
N THR A 25 -0.60 8.62 -32.48
CA THR A 25 -0.78 7.50 -33.43
C THR A 25 -2.24 7.07 -33.61
N GLN A 26 -3.07 7.23 -32.57
CA GLN A 26 -4.44 6.71 -32.51
C GLN A 26 -5.34 7.62 -31.65
N GLU A 27 -5.41 8.92 -31.96
CA GLU A 27 -6.02 9.95 -31.14
C GLU A 27 -7.45 9.60 -30.69
N GLU A 28 -8.36 9.30 -31.61
CA GLU A 28 -9.78 9.01 -31.29
C GLU A 28 -9.93 7.79 -30.38
N LEU A 29 -9.20 6.70 -30.67
CA LEU A 29 -9.24 5.48 -29.87
C LEU A 29 -8.62 5.70 -28.48
N THR A 30 -7.57 6.51 -28.41
CA THR A 30 -6.91 6.86 -27.14
C THR A 30 -7.83 7.67 -26.25
N LEU A 31 -8.51 8.68 -26.81
CA LEU A 31 -9.50 9.48 -26.05
C LEU A 31 -10.70 8.65 -25.59
N ALA A 32 -11.23 7.79 -26.45
CA ALA A 32 -12.31 6.87 -26.08
C ALA A 32 -11.89 5.92 -24.96
N ASN A 33 -10.66 5.38 -25.02
CA ASN A 33 -10.11 4.53 -23.99
C ASN A 33 -9.81 5.29 -22.69
N LEU A 34 -9.33 6.53 -22.75
CA LEU A 34 -9.15 7.39 -21.58
C LEU A 34 -10.48 7.63 -20.87
N THR A 35 -11.53 8.01 -21.63
CA THR A 35 -12.86 8.20 -21.08
C THR A 35 -13.35 6.94 -20.34
N ALA A 36 -13.22 5.77 -20.97
CA ALA A 36 -13.61 4.52 -20.32
C ALA A 36 -12.75 4.14 -19.11
N CYS A 37 -11.47 4.54 -19.06
CA CYS A 37 -10.66 4.42 -17.83
C CYS A 37 -11.17 5.36 -16.72
N ARG A 38 -11.54 6.60 -17.05
CA ARG A 38 -12.09 7.58 -16.11
C ARG A 38 -13.45 7.13 -15.56
N ASP A 39 -14.29 6.51 -16.39
CA ASP A 39 -15.57 5.92 -15.97
C ASP A 39 -15.39 4.78 -14.94
N ILE A 40 -14.18 4.22 -14.84
CA ILE A 40 -13.80 3.24 -13.80
C ILE A 40 -13.16 3.95 -12.59
N ILE A 41 -12.18 4.83 -12.83
CA ILE A 41 -11.39 5.46 -11.77
C ILE A 41 -12.25 6.37 -10.90
N ASP A 42 -13.01 7.28 -11.53
CA ASP A 42 -13.70 8.35 -10.83
C ASP A 42 -14.74 7.84 -9.82
N PRO A 43 -15.64 6.89 -10.18
CA PRO A 43 -16.57 6.33 -9.21
C PRO A 43 -15.89 5.56 -8.08
N ILE A 44 -14.79 4.85 -8.34
CA ILE A 44 -14.05 4.10 -7.32
C ILE A 44 -13.39 5.07 -6.32
N VAL A 45 -12.81 6.16 -6.80
CA VAL A 45 -12.24 7.21 -5.94
C VAL A 45 -13.33 7.80 -5.03
N GLU A 46 -14.50 8.14 -5.60
CA GLU A 46 -15.62 8.70 -4.85
C GLU A 46 -16.20 7.69 -3.83
N GLU A 47 -16.40 6.42 -4.21
CA GLU A 47 -16.90 5.34 -3.34
C GLU A 47 -16.02 5.17 -2.09
N HIS A 48 -14.71 5.38 -2.21
CA HIS A 48 -13.76 5.32 -1.10
C HIS A 48 -13.54 6.66 -0.38
N GLY A 49 -14.46 7.63 -0.59
CA GLY A 49 -14.41 8.93 0.07
C GLY A 49 -13.28 9.84 -0.42
N GLY A 50 -12.72 9.56 -1.59
CA GLY A 50 -11.76 10.43 -2.27
C GLY A 50 -12.46 11.55 -3.04
N ARG A 51 -11.74 12.65 -3.24
CA ARG A 51 -12.17 13.76 -4.07
C ARG A 51 -11.12 14.07 -5.12
N ILE A 52 -11.49 13.97 -6.40
CA ILE A 52 -10.63 14.39 -7.49
C ILE A 52 -10.68 15.92 -7.57
N PHE A 53 -9.55 16.58 -7.39
CA PHE A 53 -9.46 18.04 -7.41
C PHE A 53 -8.68 18.59 -8.60
N HIS A 54 -7.93 17.76 -9.31
CA HIS A 54 -7.20 18.16 -10.49
C HIS A 54 -7.18 17.04 -11.54
N THR A 55 -7.42 17.44 -12.78
CA THR A 55 -7.26 16.57 -13.95
C THR A 55 -6.63 17.40 -15.08
N ALA A 56 -5.58 16.86 -15.69
CA ALA A 56 -4.93 17.50 -16.85
C ALA A 56 -4.55 16.40 -17.84
N GLY A 57 -5.29 16.34 -18.95
CA GLY A 57 -5.12 15.24 -19.90
C GLY A 57 -5.46 13.91 -19.27
N ASP A 58 -4.47 13.04 -19.20
CA ASP A 58 -4.54 11.70 -18.60
C ASP A 58 -4.23 11.67 -17.10
N SER A 59 -3.77 12.78 -16.50
CA SER A 59 -3.42 12.85 -15.09
C SER A 59 -4.64 13.01 -14.19
N VAL A 60 -4.66 12.30 -13.07
CA VAL A 60 -5.69 12.36 -12.00
C VAL A 60 -5.01 12.61 -10.67
N ILE A 61 -5.41 13.67 -9.96
CA ILE A 61 -4.97 13.91 -8.60
C ILE A 61 -6.19 13.99 -7.68
N ALA A 62 -6.18 13.16 -6.63
CA ALA A 62 -7.26 13.08 -5.66
C ALA A 62 -6.74 13.18 -4.23
N ASP A 63 -7.58 13.67 -3.32
CA ASP A 63 -7.33 13.70 -1.89
C ASP A 63 -8.29 12.80 -1.12
N PHE A 64 -7.79 12.14 -0.07
CA PHE A 64 -8.54 11.26 0.81
C PHE A 64 -8.31 11.65 2.27
N GLY A 65 -9.35 11.47 3.09
CA GLY A 65 -9.24 11.62 4.54
C GLY A 65 -8.58 10.41 5.22
N SER A 66 -8.47 9.26 4.53
CA SER A 66 -7.94 8.01 5.05
C SER A 66 -6.91 7.40 4.10
N PRO A 67 -5.68 7.11 4.56
CA PRO A 67 -4.69 6.39 3.76
C PRO A 67 -5.14 4.97 3.39
N VAL A 68 -5.91 4.33 4.25
CA VAL A 68 -6.44 2.97 4.02
C VAL A 68 -7.42 2.99 2.86
N GLU A 69 -8.37 3.92 2.87
CA GLU A 69 -9.35 4.06 1.78
C GLU A 69 -8.68 4.46 0.46
N CYS A 70 -7.68 5.34 0.50
CA CYS A 70 -6.90 5.72 -0.67
C CYS A 70 -6.21 4.50 -1.32
N VAL A 71 -5.59 3.64 -0.50
CA VAL A 71 -4.94 2.42 -0.97
C VAL A 71 -5.95 1.41 -1.52
N HIS A 72 -7.10 1.23 -0.87
CA HIS A 72 -8.17 0.36 -1.38
C HIS A 72 -8.69 0.86 -2.73
N ALA A 73 -8.94 2.17 -2.88
CA ALA A 73 -9.34 2.77 -4.14
C ALA A 73 -8.31 2.49 -5.26
N ALA A 74 -7.01 2.77 -4.97
CA ALA A 74 -5.93 2.58 -5.92
C ALA A 74 -5.83 1.13 -6.40
N MET A 75 -5.87 0.17 -5.48
CA MET A 75 -5.80 -1.25 -5.82
C MET A 75 -7.03 -1.72 -6.61
N LYS A 76 -8.23 -1.26 -6.22
CA LYS A 76 -9.48 -1.61 -6.86
C LYS A 76 -9.54 -1.11 -8.30
N PHE A 77 -9.19 0.15 -8.56
CA PHE A 77 -9.20 0.64 -9.93
C PHE A 77 -8.06 0.05 -10.78
N GLN A 78 -6.87 -0.20 -10.25
CA GLN A 78 -5.80 -0.87 -11.00
C GLN A 78 -6.21 -2.27 -11.44
N GLU A 79 -6.90 -3.02 -10.59
CA GLU A 79 -7.44 -4.34 -10.94
C GLU A 79 -8.52 -4.26 -12.02
N ALA A 80 -9.44 -3.30 -11.90
CA ALA A 80 -10.50 -3.08 -12.88
C ALA A 80 -9.92 -2.64 -14.24
N LEU A 81 -8.91 -1.77 -14.24
CA LEU A 81 -8.21 -1.34 -15.46
C LEU A 81 -7.42 -2.47 -16.10
N PHE A 82 -6.75 -3.31 -15.32
CA PHE A 82 -6.09 -4.50 -15.82
C PHE A 82 -7.09 -5.44 -16.50
N SER A 83 -8.20 -5.75 -15.84
CA SER A 83 -9.26 -6.62 -16.38
C SER A 83 -9.87 -6.04 -17.67
N ARG A 84 -10.09 -4.71 -17.70
CA ARG A 84 -10.54 -4.01 -18.90
C ARG A 84 -9.51 -4.13 -20.02
N ASN A 85 -8.23 -3.91 -19.76
CA ASN A 85 -7.18 -3.98 -20.75
C ASN A 85 -7.03 -5.38 -21.35
N GLU A 86 -7.29 -6.44 -20.58
CA GLU A 86 -7.32 -7.81 -21.09
C GLU A 86 -8.51 -8.04 -22.05
N ALA A 87 -9.62 -7.36 -21.85
CA ALA A 87 -10.83 -7.47 -22.67
C ALA A 87 -10.83 -6.58 -23.92
N ILE A 88 -9.88 -5.65 -24.07
CA ILE A 88 -9.80 -4.75 -25.22
C ILE A 88 -9.27 -5.50 -26.44
N GLU A 89 -10.07 -5.50 -27.51
CA GLU A 89 -9.70 -6.05 -28.81
C GLU A 89 -9.05 -5.01 -29.73
N GLN A 90 -9.38 -3.73 -29.57
CA GLN A 90 -8.92 -2.64 -30.45
C GLN A 90 -8.47 -1.41 -29.65
N GLY A 91 -7.41 -0.76 -30.14
CA GLY A 91 -6.85 0.44 -29.55
C GLY A 91 -5.81 0.18 -28.46
N PRO A 92 -5.21 1.25 -27.90
CA PRO A 92 -4.15 1.13 -26.93
C PRO A 92 -4.67 0.64 -25.56
N LYS A 93 -3.96 -0.30 -24.97
CA LYS A 93 -4.15 -0.71 -23.57
C LYS A 93 -3.51 0.35 -22.69
N LEU A 94 -4.31 1.14 -22.00
CA LEU A 94 -3.84 2.23 -21.17
C LEU A 94 -3.48 1.69 -19.79
N GLU A 95 -2.19 1.66 -19.47
CA GLU A 95 -1.68 1.27 -18.16
C GLU A 95 -1.46 2.53 -17.31
N TRP A 96 -1.81 2.45 -16.04
CA TRP A 96 -1.72 3.57 -15.12
C TRP A 96 -0.66 3.34 -14.06
N ARG A 97 0.05 4.41 -13.68
CA ARG A 97 0.97 4.46 -12.54
C ARG A 97 0.28 5.21 -11.43
N VAL A 98 0.53 4.81 -10.18
CA VAL A 98 -0.05 5.48 -9.02
C VAL A 98 1.01 5.75 -7.98
N GLY A 99 1.06 6.99 -7.48
CA GLY A 99 1.86 7.42 -6.35
C GLY A 99 1.00 7.92 -5.21
N ILE A 100 1.26 7.48 -3.97
CA ILE A 100 0.47 7.87 -2.79
C ILE A 100 1.38 8.43 -1.69
N HIS A 101 1.00 9.60 -1.15
CA HIS A 101 1.69 10.26 -0.05
C HIS A 101 0.72 10.92 0.92
N VAL A 102 1.12 11.07 2.18
CA VAL A 102 0.37 11.81 3.22
C VAL A 102 1.17 13.03 3.63
N ASP A 103 0.52 14.20 3.61
CA ASP A 103 1.16 15.45 4.04
C ASP A 103 0.12 16.49 4.49
N ASP A 104 0.60 17.55 5.14
CA ASP A 104 -0.19 18.75 5.48
C ASP A 104 -0.32 19.65 4.25
N VAL A 105 -1.53 19.82 3.78
CA VAL A 105 -1.84 20.55 2.55
C VAL A 105 -2.66 21.81 2.82
N ILE A 106 -2.57 22.78 1.92
CA ILE A 106 -3.35 24.02 1.92
C ILE A 106 -4.55 23.84 0.98
N ILE A 107 -5.73 24.16 1.48
CA ILE A 107 -6.96 24.17 0.70
C ILE A 107 -7.29 25.61 0.31
N GLU A 108 -7.48 25.83 -0.98
CA GLU A 108 -7.94 27.11 -1.54
C GLU A 108 -9.04 26.86 -2.59
N GLY A 109 -10.28 27.11 -2.18
CA GLY A 109 -11.46 26.73 -2.97
C GLY A 109 -11.53 25.21 -3.15
N ASP A 110 -11.62 24.76 -4.39
CA ASP A 110 -11.64 23.34 -4.74
C ASP A 110 -10.22 22.76 -4.94
N ASN A 111 -9.18 23.58 -4.90
CA ASN A 111 -7.81 23.16 -5.14
C ASN A 111 -7.06 22.85 -3.84
N ILE A 112 -6.04 22.02 -3.98
CA ILE A 112 -5.11 21.63 -2.92
C ILE A 112 -3.69 21.96 -3.35
N TYR A 113 -2.93 22.61 -2.45
CA TYR A 113 -1.55 23.01 -2.67
C TYR A 113 -0.66 22.48 -1.54
N GLY A 114 0.60 22.21 -1.84
CA GLY A 114 1.59 21.82 -0.85
C GLY A 114 2.64 20.86 -1.41
N SER A 115 3.67 20.60 -0.59
CA SER A 115 4.73 19.66 -0.91
C SER A 115 4.19 18.25 -1.17
N GLY A 116 3.18 17.84 -0.41
CA GLY A 116 2.58 16.52 -0.53
C GLY A 116 2.01 16.18 -1.90
N VAL A 117 1.40 17.15 -2.58
CA VAL A 117 0.90 16.97 -3.95
C VAL A 117 2.08 16.71 -4.90
N ASN A 118 3.16 17.49 -4.76
CA ASN A 118 4.36 17.32 -5.58
C ASN A 118 5.06 15.98 -5.31
N ILE A 119 5.10 15.54 -4.04
CA ILE A 119 5.70 14.25 -3.67
C ILE A 119 4.88 13.10 -4.29
N ALA A 120 3.56 13.11 -4.15
CA ALA A 120 2.69 12.09 -4.74
C ALA A 120 2.88 11.99 -6.27
N ALA A 121 2.92 13.13 -6.98
CA ALA A 121 3.18 13.16 -8.43
C ALA A 121 4.61 12.68 -8.79
N ARG A 122 5.62 12.90 -7.93
CA ARG A 122 6.97 12.36 -8.16
C ARG A 122 7.08 10.86 -7.90
N LEU A 123 6.33 10.35 -6.93
CA LEU A 123 6.21 8.91 -6.69
C LEU A 123 5.52 8.23 -7.87
N GLU A 124 4.41 8.81 -8.35
CA GLU A 124 3.72 8.34 -9.55
C GLU A 124 4.68 8.22 -10.73
N ALA A 125 5.43 9.29 -11.04
CA ALA A 125 6.38 9.32 -12.16
C ALA A 125 7.51 8.27 -12.07
N GLN A 126 7.81 7.74 -10.87
CA GLN A 126 8.79 6.68 -10.63
C GLN A 126 8.14 5.30 -10.42
N CYS A 127 6.83 5.23 -10.46
CA CYS A 127 6.09 3.99 -10.34
C CYS A 127 6.13 3.18 -11.63
N GLU A 128 6.20 1.87 -11.53
CA GLU A 128 6.06 0.99 -12.68
C GLU A 128 4.61 0.95 -13.17
N PRO A 129 4.39 0.75 -14.51
CA PRO A 129 3.05 0.60 -15.06
C PRO A 129 2.23 -0.47 -14.34
N GLY A 130 0.93 -0.20 -14.12
CA GLY A 130 0.01 -1.11 -13.46
C GLY A 130 0.21 -1.25 -11.95
N LYS A 131 1.18 -0.54 -11.33
CA LYS A 131 1.50 -0.64 -9.91
C LYS A 131 1.09 0.59 -9.09
N VAL A 132 1.18 0.44 -7.76
CA VAL A 132 0.94 1.51 -6.78
C VAL A 132 2.20 1.64 -5.92
N LEU A 133 2.77 2.85 -5.88
CA LEU A 133 3.95 3.19 -5.11
C LEU A 133 3.58 4.08 -3.92
N LEU A 134 3.96 3.66 -2.73
CA LEU A 134 3.68 4.35 -1.48
C LEU A 134 4.94 4.99 -0.91
N SER A 135 4.80 6.16 -0.29
CA SER A 135 5.81 6.65 0.65
C SER A 135 5.78 5.86 1.96
N ARG A 136 6.90 5.87 2.72
CA ARG A 136 7.02 5.22 4.02
C ARG A 136 5.90 5.62 5.00
N ILE A 137 5.55 6.89 5.07
CA ILE A 137 4.50 7.38 5.96
C ILE A 137 3.13 6.74 5.65
N VAL A 138 2.81 6.49 4.38
CA VAL A 138 1.59 5.76 3.99
C VAL A 138 1.71 4.30 4.37
N GLN A 139 2.85 3.67 4.06
CA GLN A 139 3.10 2.27 4.39
C GLN A 139 2.92 1.99 5.89
N GLU A 140 3.48 2.80 6.78
CA GLU A 140 3.35 2.66 8.23
C GLU A 140 1.90 2.74 8.72
N GLN A 141 1.06 3.53 8.04
CA GLN A 141 -0.35 3.68 8.40
C GLN A 141 -1.24 2.54 7.89
N VAL A 142 -0.88 1.91 6.77
CA VAL A 142 -1.74 0.92 6.12
C VAL A 142 -1.34 -0.53 6.39
N GLN A 143 -0.06 -0.85 6.67
CA GLN A 143 0.49 -2.21 6.73
C GLN A 143 -0.25 -3.20 7.65
N LYS A 144 -0.93 -2.69 8.71
CA LYS A 144 -1.70 -3.52 9.67
C LYS A 144 -3.21 -3.48 9.43
N ARG A 145 -3.66 -2.77 8.37
CA ARG A 145 -5.07 -2.47 8.15
C ARG A 145 -5.56 -2.87 6.76
N VAL A 146 -4.64 -3.18 5.87
CA VAL A 146 -4.95 -3.68 4.51
C VAL A 146 -4.49 -5.12 4.37
N ASN A 147 -5.23 -5.90 3.60
CA ASN A 147 -4.91 -7.30 3.31
C ASN A 147 -4.05 -7.44 2.04
N PHE A 148 -3.20 -6.45 1.76
CA PHE A 148 -2.28 -6.45 0.63
C PHE A 148 -0.85 -6.68 1.12
N ALA A 149 -0.04 -7.35 0.30
CA ALA A 149 1.40 -7.43 0.55
C ALA A 149 2.05 -6.09 0.22
N VAL A 150 2.87 -5.58 1.13
CA VAL A 150 3.64 -4.34 0.95
C VAL A 150 5.11 -4.70 0.91
N THR A 151 5.76 -4.46 -0.22
CA THR A 151 7.17 -4.83 -0.46
C THR A 151 8.05 -3.59 -0.57
N PRO A 152 9.22 -3.55 0.09
CA PRO A 152 10.15 -2.44 -0.07
C PRO A 152 10.58 -2.29 -1.54
N ALA A 153 10.59 -1.05 -2.04
CA ALA A 153 11.04 -0.69 -3.38
C ALA A 153 12.33 0.15 -3.37
N GLY A 154 12.97 0.23 -2.19
CA GLY A 154 14.22 0.96 -1.97
C GLY A 154 14.01 2.43 -1.64
N THR A 155 15.09 3.21 -1.75
CA THR A 155 15.11 4.65 -1.52
C THR A 155 15.12 5.40 -2.84
N ARG A 156 14.38 6.49 -2.95
CA ARG A 156 14.25 7.31 -4.15
C ARG A 156 14.60 8.78 -3.86
N ALA A 157 15.47 9.34 -4.68
CA ALA A 157 15.63 10.78 -4.77
C ALA A 157 14.52 11.35 -5.68
N LEU A 158 13.76 12.32 -5.18
CA LEU A 158 12.70 12.96 -5.92
C LEU A 158 13.21 14.29 -6.50
N LYS A 159 12.91 14.56 -7.77
CA LYS A 159 13.40 15.76 -8.48
C LYS A 159 12.99 17.03 -7.74
N ASN A 160 13.95 17.91 -7.43
CA ASN A 160 13.79 19.17 -6.70
C ASN A 160 13.26 19.01 -5.25
N ILE A 161 13.46 17.87 -4.63
CA ILE A 161 13.19 17.62 -3.22
C ILE A 161 14.49 17.10 -2.62
N SER A 162 14.95 17.74 -1.53
CA SER A 162 16.27 17.46 -0.95
C SER A 162 16.34 16.12 -0.21
N ASP A 163 15.17 15.63 0.25
CA ASP A 163 15.08 14.44 1.05
C ASP A 163 14.99 13.17 0.16
N GLU A 164 15.57 12.09 0.63
CA GLU A 164 15.39 10.78 0.07
C GLU A 164 14.16 10.10 0.69
N PHE A 165 13.38 9.40 -0.13
CA PHE A 165 12.15 8.73 0.29
C PHE A 165 12.30 7.22 0.20
N GLU A 166 12.11 6.54 1.31
CA GLU A 166 11.84 5.11 1.27
C GLU A 166 10.46 4.87 0.70
N VAL A 167 10.38 3.98 -0.28
CA VAL A 167 9.17 3.71 -1.03
C VAL A 167 8.85 2.21 -1.07
N PHE A 168 7.57 1.91 -1.25
CA PHE A 168 7.04 0.56 -1.15
C PHE A 168 6.04 0.32 -2.27
N TYR A 169 6.10 -0.85 -2.90
CA TYR A 169 5.03 -1.32 -3.78
C TYR A 169 3.96 -2.04 -2.98
N ILE A 170 2.72 -1.86 -3.40
CA ILE A 170 1.60 -2.71 -2.99
C ILE A 170 1.38 -3.78 -4.06
N THR A 171 1.20 -5.03 -3.60
CA THR A 171 0.87 -6.16 -4.45
C THR A 171 -0.35 -6.90 -3.89
N LYS A 172 -1.06 -7.62 -4.75
CA LYS A 172 -2.17 -8.48 -4.31
C LYS A 172 -1.68 -9.53 -3.32
N ASP A 173 -2.54 -9.82 -2.41
CA ASP A 173 -2.55 -10.77 -1.30
C ASP A 173 -1.31 -11.63 -1.01
N ILE A 174 -0.95 -11.68 0.28
CA ILE A 174 0.08 -12.56 0.86
C ILE A 174 -0.22 -14.06 0.58
N GLN A 175 -1.46 -14.43 0.27
CA GLN A 175 -1.83 -15.83 0.04
C GLN A 175 -1.42 -16.37 -1.33
N GLU A 176 -1.26 -15.54 -2.36
CA GLU A 176 -0.77 -16.00 -3.67
C GLU A 176 0.77 -16.03 -3.79
N SER A 177 1.49 -15.29 -2.93
CA SER A 177 2.95 -15.24 -2.97
C SER A 177 3.66 -16.44 -2.33
N VAL A 178 2.93 -17.31 -1.62
CA VAL A 178 3.50 -18.51 -0.97
C VAL A 178 3.44 -19.76 -1.87
N THR A 179 2.69 -19.73 -2.98
CA THR A 179 2.59 -20.86 -3.91
C THR A 179 3.66 -20.91 -5.00
N GLY A 180 4.59 -19.94 -5.03
CA GLY A 180 5.64 -19.81 -6.06
C GLY A 180 7.05 -20.27 -5.66
N VAL A 181 7.26 -20.86 -4.48
CA VAL A 181 8.53 -21.52 -4.16
C VAL A 181 8.40 -23.01 -4.51
N GLU A 182 8.84 -23.38 -5.71
CA GLU A 182 9.16 -24.77 -6.04
C GLU A 182 10.25 -25.24 -5.07
N VAL A 183 9.83 -25.91 -4.00
CA VAL A 183 10.74 -26.73 -3.20
C VAL A 183 11.01 -27.98 -4.04
N GLN A 184 12.19 -28.03 -4.69
CA GLN A 184 12.68 -29.27 -5.27
C GLN A 184 12.71 -30.35 -4.17
N PRO A 185 12.14 -31.52 -4.40
CA PRO A 185 12.19 -32.60 -3.41
C PRO A 185 13.61 -33.11 -3.27
N ALA A 186 14.24 -32.82 -2.14
CA ALA A 186 15.43 -33.55 -1.74
C ALA A 186 15.03 -35.01 -1.46
N ASN A 187 15.65 -35.94 -2.19
CA ASN A 187 15.53 -37.38 -1.99
C ASN A 187 15.77 -37.73 -0.52
N VAL A 188 14.71 -38.18 0.17
CA VAL A 188 14.82 -38.92 1.41
C VAL A 188 14.11 -40.23 1.21
N THR A 189 14.89 -41.31 1.29
CA THR A 189 14.53 -42.73 1.25
C THR A 189 13.42 -43.06 2.24
N GLU A 190 12.46 -43.82 1.75
CA GLU A 190 11.35 -44.41 2.49
C GLU A 190 11.82 -45.30 3.67
N THR A 191 11.24 -45.06 4.86
CA THR A 191 10.86 -46.14 5.76
C THR A 191 9.50 -45.82 6.34
N ALA A 192 8.58 -46.72 6.10
CA ALA A 192 7.19 -46.68 6.54
C ALA A 192 7.07 -46.78 8.06
N ASP A 193 6.22 -45.95 8.68
CA ASP A 193 5.22 -46.44 9.63
C ASP A 193 4.06 -45.44 9.78
N ASN A 194 2.86 -45.99 9.68
CA ASN A 194 1.57 -45.34 9.79
C ASN A 194 1.30 -44.84 11.22
N ASN A 195 1.01 -43.57 11.41
CA ASN A 195 -0.09 -43.06 12.24
C ASN A 195 -0.20 -41.51 12.07
N LEU A 196 -1.14 -41.06 11.24
CA LEU A 196 -1.52 -39.67 11.14
C LEU A 196 -2.60 -39.35 12.17
N GLU A 197 -2.21 -39.03 13.40
CA GLU A 197 -3.03 -38.21 14.28
C GLU A 197 -2.89 -36.74 13.82
N VAL A 198 -4.00 -36.16 13.34
CA VAL A 198 -4.12 -34.73 13.07
C VAL A 198 -4.16 -34.01 14.41
N VAL A 199 -2.97 -33.70 14.96
CA VAL A 199 -2.84 -32.82 16.13
C VAL A 199 -2.91 -31.39 15.65
N SER A 200 -4.07 -30.78 15.82
CA SER A 200 -4.24 -29.30 15.71
C SER A 200 -3.34 -28.66 16.75
N LYS A 201 -2.11 -28.29 16.38
CA LYS A 201 -1.21 -27.54 17.25
C LYS A 201 -1.66 -26.09 17.30
N LYS A 202 -2.06 -25.63 18.49
CA LYS A 202 -2.31 -24.22 18.74
C LYS A 202 -1.02 -23.41 18.48
N PRO A 203 -1.14 -22.17 17.97
CA PRO A 203 0.03 -21.31 17.82
C PRO A 203 0.70 -21.07 19.18
N ARG A 204 2.03 -21.09 19.20
CA ARG A 204 2.83 -20.88 20.40
C ARG A 204 3.25 -19.42 20.52
N LEU A 205 3.08 -18.84 21.71
CA LEU A 205 3.49 -17.50 22.04
C LEU A 205 4.60 -17.56 23.11
N ALA A 206 5.76 -16.96 22.78
CA ALA A 206 6.84 -16.80 23.75
C ALA A 206 6.87 -15.35 24.24
N VAL A 207 6.90 -15.13 25.55
CA VAL A 207 7.13 -13.81 26.16
C VAL A 207 8.60 -13.73 26.54
N LEU A 208 9.35 -12.84 25.87
CA LEU A 208 10.77 -12.65 26.18
C LEU A 208 10.92 -11.64 27.31
N PRO A 209 11.91 -11.84 28.25
CA PRO A 209 12.20 -10.89 29.31
C PRO A 209 12.66 -9.55 28.72
N PHE A 210 12.23 -8.45 29.33
CA PHE A 210 12.74 -7.13 28.98
C PHE A 210 14.17 -6.96 29.52
N THR A 211 15.08 -6.43 28.69
CA THR A 211 16.38 -5.99 29.14
C THR A 211 16.31 -4.53 29.55
N ASN A 212 16.77 -4.23 30.79
CA ASN A 212 16.84 -2.87 31.28
C ASN A 212 18.18 -2.24 30.88
N ASP A 213 18.17 -1.31 29.91
CA ASP A 213 19.36 -0.53 29.52
C ASP A 213 19.58 0.72 30.43
N GLY A 214 18.75 0.92 31.46
CA GLY A 214 18.83 2.02 32.40
C GLY A 214 19.80 1.73 33.57
N ARG A 215 20.39 2.78 34.11
CA ARG A 215 21.34 2.72 35.24
C ARG A 215 20.69 2.64 36.62
N ASP A 216 19.36 2.48 36.69
CA ASP A 216 18.63 2.41 37.98
C ASP A 216 18.40 0.95 38.40
N GLU A 217 18.95 0.56 39.52
CA GLU A 217 18.81 -0.78 40.11
C GLU A 217 17.36 -1.14 40.48
N ASP A 218 16.48 -0.15 40.72
CA ASP A 218 15.08 -0.34 41.08
C ASP A 218 14.17 -0.70 39.85
N SER A 219 14.64 -0.56 38.64
CA SER A 219 13.83 -0.85 37.41
C SER A 219 13.76 -2.35 37.07
N GLY A 220 14.60 -3.19 37.64
CA GLY A 220 14.62 -4.64 37.40
C GLY A 220 13.32 -5.32 37.87
N TYR A 221 12.82 -4.97 39.02
CA TYR A 221 11.59 -5.53 39.61
C TYR A 221 10.34 -5.17 38.78
N LEU A 222 10.33 -3.98 38.15
CA LEU A 222 9.22 -3.52 37.33
C LEU A 222 9.16 -4.32 36.03
N ALA A 223 10.31 -4.60 35.44
CA ALA A 223 10.41 -5.39 34.17
C ALA A 223 9.93 -6.83 34.40
N ASP A 224 10.36 -7.46 35.48
CA ASP A 224 9.96 -8.83 35.84
C ASP A 224 8.46 -8.91 36.14
N GLY A 225 7.91 -7.94 36.89
CA GLY A 225 6.48 -7.88 37.20
C GLY A 225 5.61 -7.72 35.99
N ILE A 226 6.02 -6.91 35.02
CA ILE A 226 5.27 -6.76 33.72
C ILE A 226 5.28 -8.05 32.92
N VAL A 227 6.40 -8.79 32.89
CA VAL A 227 6.49 -10.08 32.19
C VAL A 227 5.56 -11.12 32.83
N GLU A 228 5.52 -11.21 34.17
CA GLU A 228 4.62 -12.13 34.88
C GLU A 228 3.14 -11.79 34.66
N ASP A 229 2.78 -10.52 34.69
CA ASP A 229 1.41 -10.05 34.39
C ASP A 229 0.99 -10.38 32.95
N LEU A 230 1.87 -10.16 31.98
CA LEU A 230 1.62 -10.50 30.57
C LEU A 230 1.43 -11.99 30.38
N ILE A 231 2.28 -12.84 30.98
CA ILE A 231 2.14 -14.30 30.94
C ILE A 231 0.81 -14.73 31.54
N THR A 232 0.42 -14.13 32.66
CA THR A 232 -0.82 -14.45 33.36
C THR A 232 -2.06 -14.07 32.52
N GLU A 233 -2.07 -12.87 31.91
CA GLU A 233 -3.18 -12.42 31.07
C GLU A 233 -3.26 -13.22 29.76
N PHE A 234 -2.13 -13.50 29.10
CA PHE A 234 -2.13 -14.32 27.89
C PHE A 234 -2.51 -15.79 28.15
N SER A 235 -2.22 -16.35 29.33
CA SER A 235 -2.64 -17.71 29.73
C SER A 235 -4.16 -17.86 29.80
N ARG A 236 -4.93 -16.78 29.91
CA ARG A 236 -6.40 -16.78 29.88
C ARG A 236 -6.96 -16.93 28.47
N ILE A 237 -6.15 -16.67 27.44
CA ILE A 237 -6.55 -16.79 26.05
C ILE A 237 -6.37 -18.23 25.60
N ARG A 238 -7.47 -18.95 25.37
CA ARG A 238 -7.47 -20.39 25.06
C ARG A 238 -6.96 -20.73 23.63
N GLU A 239 -6.65 -19.72 22.84
CA GLU A 239 -6.26 -19.87 21.43
C GLU A 239 -4.73 -20.08 21.25
N PHE A 240 -3.92 -19.80 22.28
CA PHE A 240 -2.46 -19.91 22.25
C PHE A 240 -1.94 -20.88 23.30
N GLU A 241 -0.74 -21.43 23.05
CA GLU A 241 0.08 -22.13 24.05
C GLU A 241 1.27 -21.21 24.40
N ILE A 242 1.41 -20.84 25.68
CA ILE A 242 2.53 -19.99 26.14
C ILE A 242 3.73 -20.89 26.44
N VAL A 243 4.91 -20.50 25.92
CA VAL A 243 6.19 -21.23 26.06
C VAL A 243 7.24 -20.34 26.69
#